data_3084666b235c3864d0df7ee52fbeb136
#
_entry.id   3084666b235c3864d0df7ee52fbeb136
#
_cell.length_a   1.000
_cell.length_b   1.000
_cell.length_c   1.000
_cell.angle_alpha   90.00
_cell.angle_beta   90.00
_cell.angle_gamma   90.00
#
_symmetry.space_group_name_H-M   'P 1'
#
loop_
_entity.id
_entity.type
_entity.pdbx_description
1 polymer ?
#
loop_
_entity_poly.entity_id
_entity_poly.type
_entity_poly.pdbx_seq_one_letter_code
_entity_poly.pdbx_strand_id
1 'polypeptide(L)'
;MLELKNIKKTYQGGKVALDGVSLTLEPGQIIGLFGENGAGKTPLMKCILNFLRYQGEVTLAGEPIGPKNITRISFATCEHSFFPTLTPKSHREFYAEHFPKFNPRRFDALMDFFELPKTKILRSFSTGQKNQFEVILAVSQGADYILMDEPFAGNDVFNREDFYKVLLGILEPHETIVLSTHLLEEVEPIISRAILLHKGQVIGDTTTEALEEQGLGLMQYVKQCYNYRSDRVGKALRELTGEEG
;
A
#
# COMPACT_ATOMS: atom_id res chain seq x y z
N MET A 1 -10.69 13.90 -0.76
CA MET A 1 -9.25 14.19 -0.77
C MET A 1 -8.69 13.88 0.62
N LEU A 2 -7.59 13.16 0.68
CA LEU A 2 -6.84 12.85 1.90
C LEU A 2 -5.52 13.64 1.87
N GLU A 3 -5.31 14.51 2.86
CA GLU A 3 -4.16 15.42 2.91
C GLU A 3 -3.27 15.11 4.09
N LEU A 4 -1.96 15.10 3.85
CA LEU A 4 -0.90 14.98 4.83
C LEU A 4 -0.05 16.24 4.81
N LYS A 5 0.15 16.89 5.97
CA LYS A 5 0.92 18.13 6.07
C LYS A 5 2.04 17.98 7.09
N ASN A 6 3.28 18.02 6.61
CA ASN A 6 4.51 18.01 7.40
C ASN A 6 4.56 16.86 8.44
N ILE A 7 4.25 15.64 8.01
CA ILE A 7 4.22 14.48 8.89
C ILE A 7 5.64 14.11 9.31
N LYS A 8 5.89 14.14 10.62
CA LYS A 8 7.15 13.73 11.23
C LYS A 8 6.92 12.64 12.26
N LYS A 9 7.73 11.59 12.19
CA LYS A 9 7.67 10.46 13.13
C LYS A 9 9.07 10.07 13.57
N THR A 10 9.31 10.16 14.87
CA THR A 10 10.51 9.63 15.51
C THR A 10 10.12 8.59 16.54
N TYR A 11 10.79 7.46 16.54
CA TYR A 11 10.62 6.40 17.55
C TYR A 11 11.49 6.65 18.80
N GLN A 12 11.19 5.95 19.88
CA GLN A 12 12.05 5.91 21.06
C GLN A 12 13.46 5.47 20.63
N GLY A 13 14.50 6.14 21.15
CA GLY A 13 15.88 5.93 20.72
C GLY A 13 16.33 6.83 19.56
N GLY A 14 15.50 7.80 19.13
CA GLY A 14 15.92 8.83 18.17
C GLY A 14 15.85 8.41 16.69
N LYS A 15 15.36 7.20 16.38
CA LYS A 15 15.21 6.75 14.98
C LYS A 15 14.10 7.54 14.29
N VAL A 16 14.48 8.38 13.33
CA VAL A 16 13.54 9.11 12.46
C VAL A 16 12.98 8.15 11.42
N ALA A 17 11.66 8.03 11.37
CA ALA A 17 10.93 7.21 10.39
C ALA A 17 10.28 8.05 9.29
N LEU A 18 9.81 9.27 9.65
CA LEU A 18 9.25 10.25 8.71
C LEU A 18 9.79 11.63 9.08
N ASP A 19 10.17 12.40 8.07
CA ASP A 19 10.77 13.72 8.23
C ASP A 19 10.14 14.74 7.27
N GLY A 20 8.96 15.22 7.64
CA GLY A 20 8.28 16.30 6.94
C GLY A 20 7.52 15.88 5.67
N VAL A 21 6.94 14.67 5.66
CA VAL A 21 6.15 14.19 4.53
C VAL A 21 4.88 15.02 4.36
N SER A 22 4.69 15.60 3.16
CA SER A 22 3.48 16.29 2.75
C SER A 22 3.00 15.71 1.44
N LEU A 23 1.74 15.28 1.39
CA LEU A 23 1.12 14.62 0.24
C LEU A 23 -0.37 14.97 0.18
N THR A 24 -0.90 15.03 -1.02
CA THR A 24 -2.34 15.09 -1.28
C THR A 24 -2.72 13.89 -2.12
N LEU A 25 -3.62 13.04 -1.61
CA LEU A 25 -4.10 11.87 -2.31
C LEU A 25 -5.52 12.14 -2.82
N GLU A 26 -5.64 12.23 -4.14
CA GLU A 26 -6.92 12.49 -4.79
C GLU A 26 -7.78 11.22 -4.84
N PRO A 27 -9.13 11.36 -4.88
CA PRO A 27 -10.03 10.23 -5.10
C PRO A 27 -9.82 9.57 -6.46
N GLY A 28 -10.07 8.25 -6.53
CA GLY A 28 -10.10 7.51 -7.79
C GLY A 28 -8.73 7.13 -8.36
N GLN A 29 -7.67 7.20 -7.55
CA GLN A 29 -6.31 6.85 -7.98
C GLN A 29 -5.87 5.47 -7.47
N ILE A 30 -5.03 4.79 -8.23
CA ILE A 30 -4.21 3.68 -7.74
C ILE A 30 -2.79 4.20 -7.62
N ILE A 31 -2.32 4.33 -6.40
CA ILE A 31 -1.05 4.97 -6.05
C ILE A 31 -0.05 3.91 -5.60
N GLY A 32 1.06 3.79 -6.31
CA GLY A 32 2.22 3.02 -5.87
C GLY A 32 3.06 3.83 -4.88
N LEU A 33 3.22 3.34 -3.67
CA LEU A 33 4.11 3.91 -2.65
C LEU A 33 5.39 3.08 -2.57
N PHE A 34 6.45 3.58 -3.17
CA PHE A 34 7.72 2.89 -3.34
C PHE A 34 8.80 3.39 -2.38
N GLY A 35 9.77 2.55 -2.13
CA GLY A 35 10.92 2.86 -1.31
C GLY A 35 11.57 1.62 -0.75
N GLU A 36 12.83 1.73 -0.36
CA GLU A 36 13.59 0.64 0.26
C GLU A 36 12.97 0.20 1.59
N ASN A 37 13.40 -0.95 2.10
CA ASN A 37 13.02 -1.36 3.45
C ASN A 37 13.53 -0.33 4.47
N GLY A 38 12.61 0.13 5.32
CA GLY A 38 12.90 1.21 6.27
C GLY A 38 12.75 2.63 5.73
N ALA A 39 12.32 2.83 4.47
CA ALA A 39 12.08 4.16 3.89
C ALA A 39 10.97 4.97 4.58
N GLY A 40 10.06 4.31 5.31
CA GLY A 40 8.97 4.97 6.03
C GLY A 40 7.56 4.61 5.53
N LYS A 41 7.40 3.68 4.59
CA LYS A 41 6.08 3.31 3.99
C LYS A 41 5.05 2.89 5.05
N THR A 42 5.34 1.84 5.81
CA THR A 42 4.47 1.35 6.90
C THR A 42 4.22 2.41 7.98
N PRO A 43 5.24 3.14 8.49
CA PRO A 43 5.01 4.26 9.40
C PRO A 43 4.09 5.33 8.83
N LEU A 44 4.18 5.67 7.54
CA LEU A 44 3.31 6.65 6.89
C LEU A 44 1.85 6.18 6.90
N MET A 45 1.58 4.95 6.46
CA MET A 45 0.23 4.36 6.49
C MET A 45 -0.35 4.30 7.91
N LYS A 46 0.46 3.89 8.90
CA LYS A 46 0.05 3.86 10.31
C LYS A 46 -0.18 5.28 10.88
N CYS A 47 0.50 6.33 10.40
CA CYS A 47 0.20 7.72 10.74
C CYS A 47 -1.12 8.19 10.12
N ILE A 48 -1.39 7.85 8.86
CA ILE A 48 -2.69 8.14 8.20
C ILE A 48 -3.85 7.56 9.02
N LEU A 49 -3.71 6.34 9.52
CA LEU A 49 -4.71 5.66 10.35
C LEU A 49 -4.76 6.15 11.80
N ASN A 50 -3.91 7.09 12.18
CA ASN A 50 -3.76 7.56 13.55
C ASN A 50 -3.34 6.46 14.56
N PHE A 51 -2.73 5.37 14.07
CA PHE A 51 -2.20 4.29 14.92
C PHE A 51 -0.88 4.64 15.60
N LEU A 52 -0.16 5.64 15.08
CA LEU A 52 1.10 6.14 15.63
C LEU A 52 0.95 7.61 15.99
N ARG A 53 1.57 8.02 17.10
CA ARG A 53 1.74 9.44 17.42
C ARG A 53 2.77 10.05 16.46
N TYR A 54 2.44 11.17 15.86
CA TYR A 54 3.26 11.92 14.92
C TYR A 54 3.10 13.42 15.14
N GLN A 55 3.95 14.23 14.50
CA GLN A 55 3.78 15.67 14.36
C GLN A 55 3.29 15.97 12.94
N GLY A 56 2.56 17.06 12.78
CA GLY A 56 1.90 17.42 11.52
C GLY A 56 0.41 17.14 11.56
N GLU A 57 -0.22 17.13 10.42
CA GLU A 57 -1.68 17.00 10.30
C GLU A 57 -2.05 16.02 9.20
N VAL A 58 -3.03 15.15 9.46
CA VAL A 58 -3.70 14.30 8.46
C VAL A 58 -5.19 14.61 8.48
N THR A 59 -5.72 14.99 7.30
CA THR A 59 -7.14 15.32 7.15
C THR A 59 -7.78 14.53 6.02
N LEU A 60 -9.05 14.16 6.20
CA LEU A 60 -9.90 13.57 5.18
C LEU A 60 -11.06 14.52 4.90
N ALA A 61 -11.14 15.03 3.66
CA ALA A 61 -12.11 16.06 3.26
C ALA A 61 -12.09 17.31 4.16
N GLY A 62 -10.89 17.75 4.60
CA GLY A 62 -10.68 18.89 5.47
C GLY A 62 -10.86 18.63 6.97
N GLU A 63 -11.32 17.43 7.37
CA GLU A 63 -11.53 17.07 8.76
C GLU A 63 -10.41 16.18 9.29
N PRO A 64 -9.88 16.39 10.50
CA PRO A 64 -8.90 15.51 11.11
C PRO A 64 -9.39 14.06 11.18
N ILE A 65 -8.46 13.09 11.03
CA ILE A 65 -8.80 11.67 11.18
C ILE A 65 -9.21 11.36 12.61
N GLY A 66 -10.39 10.75 12.74
CA GLY A 66 -10.96 10.41 14.04
C GLY A 66 -12.17 9.47 13.92
N PRO A 67 -12.90 9.22 15.04
CA PRO A 67 -14.00 8.23 15.06
C PRO A 67 -15.11 8.45 14.03
N LYS A 68 -15.29 9.67 13.55
CA LYS A 68 -16.36 10.02 12.60
C LYS A 68 -16.02 9.64 11.14
N ASN A 69 -14.74 9.57 10.79
CA ASN A 69 -14.30 9.38 9.41
C ASN A 69 -13.27 8.25 9.21
N ILE A 70 -12.76 7.64 10.28
CA ILE A 70 -11.77 6.55 10.18
C ILE A 70 -12.29 5.35 9.39
N THR A 71 -13.59 5.07 9.42
CA THR A 71 -14.21 3.97 8.66
C THR A 71 -14.16 4.18 7.13
N ARG A 72 -13.84 5.41 6.69
CA ARG A 72 -13.60 5.75 5.28
C ARG A 72 -12.18 5.40 4.80
N ILE A 73 -11.36 4.85 5.70
CA ILE A 73 -10.03 4.35 5.40
C ILE A 73 -9.97 2.90 5.83
N SER A 74 -9.60 2.00 4.93
CA SER A 74 -9.32 0.61 5.26
C SER A 74 -7.83 0.31 5.17
N PHE A 75 -7.40 -0.79 5.79
CA PHE A 75 -5.99 -1.16 5.84
C PHE A 75 -5.81 -2.65 5.72
N ALA A 76 -5.01 -3.07 4.75
CA ALA A 76 -4.52 -4.44 4.61
C ALA A 76 -3.02 -4.48 4.91
N THR A 77 -2.61 -5.37 5.78
CA THR A 77 -1.22 -5.48 6.24
C THR A 77 -0.82 -6.94 6.45
N CYS A 78 0.45 -7.26 6.21
CA CYS A 78 0.98 -8.60 6.49
C CYS A 78 1.05 -8.93 8.00
N GLU A 79 0.86 -7.95 8.89
CA GLU A 79 0.72 -8.18 10.34
C GLU A 79 -0.68 -8.72 10.71
N HIS A 80 -1.63 -8.68 9.78
CA HIS A 80 -3.04 -9.09 9.86
C HIS A 80 -3.84 -8.38 10.95
N SER A 81 -4.91 -7.71 10.53
CA SER A 81 -5.81 -6.96 11.41
C SER A 81 -7.03 -7.77 11.87
N PHE A 82 -7.27 -8.91 11.25
CA PHE A 82 -8.42 -9.76 11.53
C PHE A 82 -8.32 -10.56 12.85
N PHE A 83 -9.44 -11.05 13.34
CA PHE A 83 -9.50 -11.92 14.52
C PHE A 83 -9.15 -13.36 14.14
N PRO A 84 -8.00 -13.92 14.53
CA PRO A 84 -7.51 -15.20 14.03
C PRO A 84 -8.34 -16.42 14.47
N THR A 85 -9.15 -16.26 15.53
CA THR A 85 -10.03 -17.32 16.06
C THR A 85 -11.42 -17.33 15.45
N LEU A 86 -11.77 -16.33 14.65
CA LEU A 86 -13.04 -16.28 13.94
C LEU A 86 -12.94 -16.87 12.53
N THR A 87 -14.09 -17.19 11.95
CA THR A 87 -14.22 -17.65 10.55
C THR A 87 -14.41 -16.47 9.62
N PRO A 88 -14.19 -16.61 8.31
CA PRO A 88 -14.57 -15.60 7.32
C PRO A 88 -16.05 -15.20 7.41
N LYS A 89 -16.93 -16.17 7.64
CA LYS A 89 -18.37 -15.90 7.82
C LYS A 89 -18.62 -14.96 9.01
N SER A 90 -17.99 -15.22 10.15
CA SER A 90 -18.12 -14.36 11.34
C SER A 90 -17.56 -12.95 11.11
N HIS A 91 -16.47 -12.82 10.35
CA HIS A 91 -15.95 -11.51 9.96
C HIS A 91 -16.90 -10.76 9.03
N ARG A 92 -17.49 -11.47 8.06
CA ARG A 92 -18.50 -10.89 7.17
C ARG A 92 -19.69 -10.32 7.94
N GLU A 93 -20.19 -11.06 8.94
CA GLU A 93 -21.29 -10.63 9.80
C GLU A 93 -20.87 -9.40 10.64
N PHE A 94 -19.67 -9.44 11.25
CA PHE A 94 -19.12 -8.32 12.00
C PHE A 94 -18.94 -7.06 11.15
N TYR A 95 -18.38 -7.19 9.94
CA TYR A 95 -18.19 -6.05 9.05
C TYR A 95 -19.51 -5.47 8.55
N ALA A 96 -20.51 -6.32 8.25
CA ALA A 96 -21.83 -5.88 7.85
C ALA A 96 -22.56 -5.09 8.96
N GLU A 97 -22.29 -5.41 10.22
CA GLU A 97 -22.87 -4.70 11.37
C GLU A 97 -22.17 -3.37 11.68
N HIS A 98 -20.84 -3.32 11.55
CA HIS A 98 -20.02 -2.20 12.05
C HIS A 98 -19.58 -1.22 10.98
N PHE A 99 -19.59 -1.61 9.69
CA PHE A 99 -19.20 -0.76 8.56
C PHE A 99 -20.40 -0.52 7.63
N PRO A 100 -21.02 0.66 7.69
CA PRO A 100 -22.28 0.94 6.97
C PRO A 100 -22.18 0.79 5.44
N LYS A 101 -20.98 0.92 4.88
CA LYS A 101 -20.71 0.79 3.44
C LYS A 101 -20.14 -0.57 3.05
N PHE A 102 -20.03 -1.53 3.99
CA PHE A 102 -19.49 -2.85 3.69
C PHE A 102 -20.25 -3.49 2.53
N ASN A 103 -19.50 -4.03 1.56
CA ASN A 103 -20.07 -4.68 0.38
C ASN A 103 -20.00 -6.22 0.52
N PRO A 104 -21.08 -6.86 1.02
CA PRO A 104 -21.08 -8.30 1.23
C PRO A 104 -21.02 -9.10 -0.08
N ARG A 105 -21.50 -8.54 -1.20
CA ARG A 105 -21.41 -9.21 -2.52
C ARG A 105 -19.98 -9.25 -3.02
N ARG A 106 -19.24 -8.13 -2.89
CA ARG A 106 -17.81 -8.06 -3.21
C ARG A 106 -17.00 -9.03 -2.35
N PHE A 107 -17.28 -9.06 -1.04
CA PHE A 107 -16.65 -10.01 -0.11
C PHE A 107 -16.88 -11.46 -0.53
N ASP A 108 -18.13 -11.86 -0.74
CA ASP A 108 -18.51 -13.24 -1.10
C ASP A 108 -17.88 -13.66 -2.44
N ALA A 109 -17.91 -12.78 -3.45
CA ALA A 109 -17.33 -13.03 -4.77
C ALA A 109 -15.80 -13.21 -4.71
N LEU A 110 -15.08 -12.38 -3.93
CA LEU A 110 -13.63 -12.53 -3.76
C LEU A 110 -13.27 -13.77 -2.96
N MET A 111 -14.03 -14.14 -1.94
CA MET A 111 -13.84 -15.39 -1.21
C MET A 111 -13.99 -16.61 -2.14
N ASP A 112 -14.95 -16.57 -3.09
CA ASP A 112 -15.13 -17.62 -4.07
C ASP A 112 -14.04 -17.64 -5.13
N PHE A 113 -13.65 -16.47 -5.63
CA PHE A 113 -12.57 -16.33 -6.63
C PHE A 113 -11.22 -16.89 -6.13
N PHE A 114 -10.87 -16.61 -4.87
CA PHE A 114 -9.64 -17.13 -4.25
C PHE A 114 -9.82 -18.52 -3.62
N GLU A 115 -10.97 -19.15 -3.76
CA GLU A 115 -11.29 -20.47 -3.20
C GLU A 115 -10.97 -20.59 -1.71
N LEU A 116 -11.19 -19.49 -0.94
CA LEU A 116 -10.88 -19.46 0.48
C LEU A 116 -11.92 -20.21 1.31
N PRO A 117 -11.51 -20.98 2.34
CA PRO A 117 -12.43 -21.73 3.19
C PRO A 117 -13.33 -20.80 4.03
N LYS A 118 -14.65 -20.82 3.80
CA LYS A 118 -15.59 -19.89 4.47
C LYS A 118 -15.90 -20.23 5.93
N THR A 119 -15.65 -21.49 6.36
CA THR A 119 -16.04 -22.01 7.68
C THR A 119 -14.87 -22.37 8.60
N LYS A 120 -13.66 -22.36 8.08
CA LYS A 120 -12.47 -22.60 8.89
C LYS A 120 -12.03 -21.33 9.61
N ILE A 121 -11.48 -21.46 10.81
CA ILE A 121 -10.92 -20.32 11.56
C ILE A 121 -9.65 -19.80 10.89
N LEU A 122 -9.45 -18.50 10.90
CA LEU A 122 -8.37 -17.84 10.14
C LEU A 122 -6.96 -18.23 10.59
N ARG A 123 -6.77 -18.61 11.86
CA ARG A 123 -5.44 -19.09 12.30
C ARG A 123 -4.99 -20.35 11.58
N SER A 124 -5.92 -21.13 10.99
CA SER A 124 -5.61 -22.35 10.23
C SER A 124 -5.28 -22.09 8.75
N PHE A 125 -5.43 -20.85 8.28
CA PHE A 125 -5.08 -20.47 6.92
C PHE A 125 -3.57 -20.46 6.73
N SER A 126 -3.11 -20.76 5.51
CA SER A 126 -1.73 -20.50 5.10
C SER A 126 -1.42 -18.99 5.12
N THR A 127 -0.15 -18.61 5.10
CA THR A 127 0.23 -17.18 5.05
C THR A 127 -0.37 -16.48 3.83
N GLY A 128 -0.32 -17.12 2.65
CA GLY A 128 -0.94 -16.57 1.45
C GLY A 128 -2.45 -16.38 1.58
N GLN A 129 -3.16 -17.39 2.11
CA GLN A 129 -4.60 -17.28 2.36
C GLN A 129 -4.95 -16.18 3.37
N LYS A 130 -4.13 -15.97 4.38
CA LYS A 130 -4.30 -14.88 5.35
C LYS A 130 -4.14 -13.52 4.69
N ASN A 131 -3.12 -13.35 3.86
CA ASN A 131 -2.89 -12.11 3.12
C ASN A 131 -4.04 -11.83 2.15
N GLN A 132 -4.51 -12.83 1.40
CA GLN A 132 -5.67 -12.71 0.53
C GLN A 132 -6.92 -12.31 1.32
N PHE A 133 -7.18 -12.94 2.45
CA PHE A 133 -8.33 -12.62 3.29
C PHE A 133 -8.26 -11.20 3.86
N GLU A 134 -7.09 -10.75 4.30
CA GLU A 134 -6.86 -9.38 4.78
C GLU A 134 -7.22 -8.36 3.71
N VAL A 135 -6.78 -8.59 2.47
CA VAL A 135 -7.10 -7.70 1.36
C VAL A 135 -8.58 -7.74 1.00
N ILE A 136 -9.21 -8.94 1.00
CA ILE A 136 -10.67 -9.08 0.77
C ILE A 136 -11.46 -8.25 1.78
N LEU A 137 -11.09 -8.27 3.06
CA LEU A 137 -11.72 -7.43 4.08
C LEU A 137 -11.57 -5.95 3.75
N ALA A 138 -10.34 -5.51 3.47
CA ALA A 138 -10.04 -4.10 3.23
C ALA A 138 -10.79 -3.54 2.01
N VAL A 139 -10.81 -4.26 0.88
CA VAL A 139 -11.51 -3.81 -0.33
C VAL A 139 -13.03 -3.92 -0.24
N SER A 140 -13.54 -4.76 0.66
CA SER A 140 -14.98 -4.93 0.86
C SER A 140 -15.57 -4.03 1.95
N GLN A 141 -14.73 -3.36 2.75
CA GLN A 141 -15.17 -2.49 3.85
C GLN A 141 -16.02 -1.30 3.37
N GLY A 142 -15.88 -0.87 2.11
CA GLY A 142 -16.56 0.29 1.54
C GLY A 142 -15.87 1.60 1.94
N ALA A 143 -14.56 1.56 2.09
CA ALA A 143 -13.73 2.72 2.39
C ALA A 143 -13.46 3.54 1.12
N ASP A 144 -13.28 4.85 1.28
CA ASP A 144 -12.90 5.72 0.17
C ASP A 144 -11.39 5.61 -0.13
N TYR A 145 -10.57 5.29 0.88
CA TYR A 145 -9.13 5.07 0.77
C TYR A 145 -8.74 3.71 1.32
N ILE A 146 -8.10 2.89 0.50
CA ILE A 146 -7.70 1.53 0.81
C ILE A 146 -6.17 1.49 0.86
N LEU A 147 -5.61 1.40 2.05
CA LEU A 147 -4.18 1.31 2.25
C LEU A 147 -3.76 -0.15 2.27
N MET A 148 -2.73 -0.51 1.49
CA MET A 148 -2.23 -1.88 1.40
C MET A 148 -0.71 -1.88 1.62
N ASP A 149 -0.27 -2.46 2.73
CA ASP A 149 1.14 -2.52 3.09
C ASP A 149 1.72 -3.91 2.79
N GLU A 150 2.48 -4.01 1.70
CA GLU A 150 3.07 -5.25 1.18
C GLU A 150 2.04 -6.40 1.10
N PRO A 151 0.84 -6.20 0.49
CA PRO A 151 -0.30 -7.12 0.61
C PRO A 151 -0.04 -8.51 0.02
N PHE A 152 0.98 -8.65 -0.82
CA PHE A 152 1.31 -9.90 -1.51
C PHE A 152 2.60 -10.54 -1.04
N ALA A 153 3.16 -10.09 0.08
CA ALA A 153 4.32 -10.74 0.67
C ALA A 153 4.05 -12.24 0.90
N GLY A 154 4.87 -13.10 0.28
CA GLY A 154 4.71 -14.56 0.39
C GLY A 154 3.65 -15.21 -0.50
N ASN A 155 3.00 -14.46 -1.41
CA ASN A 155 2.16 -15.03 -2.45
C ASN A 155 2.99 -15.34 -3.71
N ASP A 156 2.52 -16.33 -4.46
CA ASP A 156 3.09 -16.72 -5.72
C ASP A 156 2.74 -15.68 -6.85
N VAL A 157 3.55 -15.60 -7.90
CA VAL A 157 3.45 -14.59 -8.96
C VAL A 157 2.12 -14.65 -9.70
N PHE A 158 1.62 -15.85 -10.01
CA PHE A 158 0.36 -16.04 -10.75
C PHE A 158 -0.85 -15.52 -9.97
N ASN A 159 -0.90 -15.83 -8.67
CA ASN A 159 -1.95 -15.33 -7.79
C ASN A 159 -1.96 -13.80 -7.68
N ARG A 160 -0.79 -13.16 -7.80
CA ARG A 160 -0.67 -11.69 -7.74
C ARG A 160 -1.23 -11.02 -8.99
N GLU A 161 -0.88 -11.53 -10.18
CA GLU A 161 -1.37 -10.97 -11.45
C GLU A 161 -2.89 -11.04 -11.56
N ASP A 162 -3.47 -12.19 -11.26
CA ASP A 162 -4.92 -12.39 -11.28
C ASP A 162 -5.62 -11.49 -10.25
N PHE A 163 -5.00 -11.32 -9.07
CA PHE A 163 -5.54 -10.41 -8.07
C PHE A 163 -5.55 -8.95 -8.56
N TYR A 164 -4.46 -8.47 -9.19
CA TYR A 164 -4.45 -7.11 -9.73
C TYR A 164 -5.53 -6.89 -10.79
N LYS A 165 -5.77 -7.87 -11.68
CA LYS A 165 -6.85 -7.80 -12.67
C LYS A 165 -8.23 -7.73 -12.01
N VAL A 166 -8.45 -8.55 -10.99
CA VAL A 166 -9.70 -8.53 -10.23
C VAL A 166 -9.87 -7.22 -9.49
N LEU A 167 -8.81 -6.72 -8.85
CA LEU A 167 -8.83 -5.46 -8.13
C LEU A 167 -9.25 -4.31 -9.04
N LEU A 168 -8.64 -4.20 -10.24
CA LEU A 168 -9.03 -3.20 -11.25
C LEU A 168 -10.49 -3.31 -11.67
N GLY A 169 -11.00 -4.55 -11.77
CA GLY A 169 -12.38 -4.81 -12.21
C GLY A 169 -13.46 -4.50 -11.16
N ILE A 170 -13.09 -4.43 -9.88
CA ILE A 170 -14.06 -4.25 -8.78
C ILE A 170 -14.04 -2.86 -8.14
N LEU A 171 -13.00 -2.05 -8.42
CA LEU A 171 -12.87 -0.72 -7.84
C LEU A 171 -13.95 0.22 -8.37
N GLU A 172 -14.57 0.94 -7.46
CA GLU A 172 -15.46 2.04 -7.80
C GLU A 172 -14.65 3.30 -8.15
N PRO A 173 -15.15 4.17 -9.05
CA PRO A 173 -14.40 5.35 -9.50
C PRO A 173 -13.97 6.33 -8.40
N HIS A 174 -14.57 6.25 -7.23
CA HIS A 174 -14.23 7.10 -6.08
C HIS A 174 -13.27 6.45 -5.09
N GLU A 175 -13.04 5.14 -5.20
CA GLU A 175 -12.14 4.41 -4.32
C GLU A 175 -10.68 4.66 -4.74
N THR A 176 -9.84 4.92 -3.76
CA THR A 176 -8.40 5.17 -3.95
C THR A 176 -7.61 4.09 -3.26
N ILE A 177 -6.67 3.47 -3.98
CA ILE A 177 -5.74 2.52 -3.40
C ILE A 177 -4.38 3.19 -3.21
N VAL A 178 -3.77 2.97 -2.06
CA VAL A 178 -2.35 3.24 -1.81
C VAL A 178 -1.66 1.91 -1.53
N LEU A 179 -0.89 1.44 -2.49
CA LEU A 179 -0.24 0.15 -2.45
C LEU A 179 1.26 0.32 -2.18
N SER A 180 1.75 -0.11 -1.01
CA SER A 180 3.19 -0.21 -0.79
C SER A 180 3.71 -1.55 -1.30
N THR A 181 4.76 -1.50 -2.11
CA THR A 181 5.45 -2.69 -2.59
C THR A 181 6.87 -2.35 -3.05
N HIS A 182 7.72 -3.36 -3.10
CA HIS A 182 9.04 -3.29 -3.74
C HIS A 182 9.04 -3.88 -5.15
N LEU A 183 7.90 -4.40 -5.62
CA LEU A 183 7.72 -5.07 -6.91
C LEU A 183 7.20 -4.08 -7.97
N LEU A 184 8.08 -3.15 -8.39
CA LEU A 184 7.72 -2.06 -9.31
C LEU A 184 7.11 -2.57 -10.63
N GLU A 185 7.76 -3.54 -11.27
CA GLU A 185 7.36 -4.05 -12.59
C GLU A 185 5.96 -4.70 -12.59
N GLU A 186 5.56 -5.28 -11.46
CA GLU A 186 4.25 -5.93 -11.33
C GLU A 186 3.11 -4.92 -11.19
N VAL A 187 3.36 -3.76 -10.58
CA VAL A 187 2.32 -2.77 -10.30
C VAL A 187 2.31 -1.60 -11.28
N GLU A 188 3.39 -1.41 -12.06
CA GLU A 188 3.47 -0.37 -13.10
C GLU A 188 2.26 -0.35 -14.02
N PRO A 189 1.72 -1.50 -14.51
CA PRO A 189 0.58 -1.50 -15.42
C PRO A 189 -0.75 -1.07 -14.79
N ILE A 190 -0.84 -1.01 -13.46
CA ILE A 190 -2.10 -0.77 -12.75
C ILE A 190 -2.15 0.56 -12.01
N ILE A 191 -1.00 1.17 -11.73
CA ILE A 191 -0.95 2.44 -10.99
C ILE A 191 -1.17 3.63 -11.91
N SER A 192 -1.80 4.68 -11.38
CA SER A 192 -1.92 5.99 -12.04
C SER A 192 -0.93 7.02 -11.50
N ARG A 193 -0.30 6.74 -10.35
CA ARG A 193 0.64 7.65 -9.69
C ARG A 193 1.68 6.88 -8.91
N ALA A 194 2.92 7.35 -8.94
CA ALA A 194 4.04 6.80 -8.20
C ALA A 194 4.57 7.82 -7.18
N ILE A 195 4.65 7.42 -5.92
CA ILE A 195 5.24 8.20 -4.82
C ILE A 195 6.45 7.44 -4.30
N LEU A 196 7.60 8.09 -4.25
CA LEU A 196 8.86 7.51 -3.78
C LEU A 196 9.24 8.07 -2.42
N LEU A 197 9.40 7.17 -1.45
CA LEU A 197 9.92 7.50 -0.12
C LEU A 197 11.38 7.04 0.01
N HIS A 198 12.20 7.91 0.55
CA HIS A 198 13.58 7.59 0.94
C HIS A 198 13.92 8.26 2.27
N LYS A 199 14.37 7.47 3.25
CA LYS A 199 14.76 7.95 4.60
C LYS A 199 13.72 8.88 5.23
N GLY A 200 12.43 8.53 5.08
CA GLY A 200 11.32 9.28 5.66
C GLY A 200 10.90 10.55 4.91
N GLN A 201 11.44 10.79 3.73
CA GLN A 201 11.10 11.95 2.89
C GLN A 201 10.56 11.50 1.54
N VAL A 202 9.69 12.30 0.93
CA VAL A 202 9.24 12.11 -0.46
C VAL A 202 10.33 12.64 -1.38
N ILE A 203 10.92 11.77 -2.20
CA ILE A 203 11.95 12.12 -3.18
C ILE A 203 11.43 12.14 -4.61
N GLY A 204 10.23 11.64 -4.85
CA GLY A 204 9.56 11.63 -6.13
C GLY A 204 8.05 11.48 -5.96
N ASP A 205 7.30 12.17 -6.81
CA ASP A 205 5.84 12.14 -6.87
C ASP A 205 5.43 12.52 -8.29
N THR A 206 4.87 11.56 -9.05
CA THR A 206 4.54 11.75 -10.45
C THR A 206 3.37 10.84 -10.86
N THR A 207 2.63 11.23 -11.89
CA THR A 207 1.64 10.37 -12.52
C THR A 207 2.27 9.52 -13.62
N THR A 208 1.67 8.36 -13.94
CA THR A 208 2.13 7.53 -15.06
C THR A 208 1.96 8.25 -16.40
N GLU A 209 0.91 9.05 -16.56
CA GLU A 209 0.68 9.91 -17.73
C GLU A 209 1.85 10.88 -17.95
N ALA A 210 2.30 11.57 -16.88
CA ALA A 210 3.43 12.49 -16.96
C ALA A 210 4.75 11.79 -17.29
N LEU A 211 4.92 10.52 -16.90
CA LEU A 211 6.08 9.71 -17.30
C LEU A 211 6.00 9.32 -18.78
N GLU A 212 4.83 8.92 -19.27
CA GLU A 212 4.60 8.59 -20.68
C GLU A 212 4.86 9.79 -21.59
N GLU A 213 4.38 10.98 -21.20
CA GLU A 213 4.65 12.23 -21.95
C GLU A 213 6.15 12.55 -22.04
N GLN A 214 6.94 12.16 -21.04
CA GLN A 214 8.39 12.32 -21.02
C GLN A 214 9.15 11.18 -21.71
N GLY A 215 8.44 10.11 -22.15
CA GLY A 215 9.05 8.90 -22.69
C GLY A 215 9.86 8.11 -21.67
N LEU A 216 9.52 8.22 -20.37
CA LEU A 216 10.19 7.55 -19.26
C LEU A 216 9.35 6.39 -18.73
N GLY A 217 9.97 5.22 -18.54
CA GLY A 217 9.39 4.14 -17.73
C GLY A 217 9.56 4.39 -16.23
N LEU A 218 8.68 3.78 -15.43
CA LEU A 218 8.70 3.92 -13.96
C LEU A 218 10.06 3.57 -13.36
N MET A 219 10.68 2.48 -13.81
CA MET A 219 11.99 2.06 -13.33
C MET A 219 13.10 3.11 -13.60
N GLN A 220 13.03 3.79 -14.75
CA GLN A 220 13.99 4.86 -15.09
C GLN A 220 13.79 6.08 -14.17
N TYR A 221 12.54 6.48 -13.94
CA TYR A 221 12.19 7.55 -13.01
C TYR A 221 12.70 7.24 -11.59
N VAL A 222 12.46 6.03 -11.09
CA VAL A 222 12.96 5.59 -9.79
C VAL A 222 14.48 5.71 -9.71
N LYS A 223 15.22 5.22 -10.73
CA LYS A 223 16.68 5.34 -10.79
C LYS A 223 17.15 6.80 -10.77
N GLN A 224 16.45 7.70 -11.45
CA GLN A 224 16.76 9.13 -11.43
C GLN A 224 16.56 9.74 -10.03
N CYS A 225 15.43 9.48 -9.38
CA CYS A 225 15.14 9.99 -8.04
C CYS A 225 16.15 9.51 -6.99
N TYR A 226 16.66 8.27 -7.12
CA TYR A 226 17.70 7.73 -6.25
C TYR A 226 19.12 8.16 -6.64
N ASN A 227 19.31 8.95 -7.71
CA ASN A 227 20.64 9.26 -8.28
C ASN A 227 21.46 7.98 -8.53
N TYR A 228 20.81 6.92 -9.03
CA TYR A 228 21.46 5.63 -9.24
C TYR A 228 22.50 5.73 -10.36
N ARG A 229 23.77 5.46 -10.01
CA ARG A 229 24.88 5.44 -10.96
C ARG A 229 25.12 4.02 -11.45
N SER A 230 24.78 3.76 -12.71
CA SER A 230 24.97 2.45 -13.35
C SER A 230 26.44 2.05 -13.48
N ASP A 231 27.37 3.02 -13.48
CA ASP A 231 28.84 2.82 -13.57
C ASP A 231 29.48 2.34 -12.26
N ARG A 232 28.74 2.39 -11.13
CA ARG A 232 29.25 1.98 -9.82
C ARG A 232 29.74 0.53 -9.80
N VAL A 233 28.98 -0.38 -10.45
CA VAL A 233 29.34 -1.81 -10.51
C VAL A 233 30.58 -2.00 -11.37
N GLY A 234 30.63 -1.36 -12.54
CA GLY A 234 31.79 -1.43 -13.44
C GLY A 234 33.06 -0.85 -12.81
N LYS A 235 32.92 0.22 -12.01
CA LYS A 235 34.04 0.79 -11.26
C LYS A 235 34.52 -0.15 -10.15
N ALA A 236 33.61 -0.73 -9.37
CA ALA A 236 33.96 -1.67 -8.31
C ALA A 236 34.58 -2.96 -8.88
N LEU A 237 34.09 -3.47 -10.01
CA LEU A 237 34.66 -4.65 -10.67
C LEU A 237 36.09 -4.37 -11.14
N ARG A 238 36.35 -3.23 -11.78
CA ARG A 238 37.70 -2.82 -12.19
C ARG A 238 38.65 -2.70 -11.00
N GLU A 239 38.20 -2.10 -9.89
CA GLU A 239 38.99 -2.02 -8.66
C GLU A 239 39.30 -3.40 -8.05
N LEU A 240 38.36 -4.36 -8.17
CA LEU A 240 38.55 -5.72 -7.64
C LEU A 240 39.37 -6.63 -8.56
N THR A 241 39.30 -6.45 -9.88
CA THR A 241 40.01 -7.28 -10.87
C THR A 241 41.37 -6.74 -11.24
N GLY A 242 41.72 -5.52 -10.81
CA GLY A 242 42.99 -4.90 -11.13
C GLY A 242 43.17 -4.52 -12.61
N GLU A 243 42.10 -4.46 -13.37
CA GLU A 243 42.11 -4.01 -14.76
C GLU A 243 42.16 -2.48 -14.80
N GLU A 244 43.33 -1.92 -14.93
CA GLU A 244 43.53 -0.53 -15.32
C GLU A 244 43.18 -0.40 -16.82
N GLY A 245 42.21 0.44 -17.13
CA GLY A 245 41.76 0.71 -18.52
C GLY A 245 42.61 1.77 -19.22
#